data_d31df27a09275eb4963f5f0237ab5492
#
_entry.id   d31df27a09275eb4963f5f0237ab5492
#
_cell.length_a   1.000
_cell.length_b   1.000
_cell.length_c   1.000
_cell.angle_alpha   90.00
_cell.angle_beta   90.00
_cell.angle_gamma   90.00
#
_symmetry.space_group_name_H-M   'P 1'
#
loop_
_entity.id
_entity.type
_entity.pdbx_description
1 polymer ?
#
loop_
_entity_poly.entity_id
_entity_poly.type
_entity_poly.pdbx_seq_one_letter_code
_entity_poly.pdbx_strand_id
1 'polypeptide(L)'
;MNENNATNNDEISLKELIEKAKEWFSYLLSRWKIIVLAGIMGAALGLAYSFIKKPTYTATLTYALEDEKTGGGLGGALGLASSFGLDVGASGGGAFSAANLMEFFQSRSMVEKALLSSVVIKDKEISLAEMYIQEQKWREKWKAKPKLAKANFVPNADRTEFSREQDSILGVIYTNLMKSGLTVVQKDKKVAIGTITTRSTNELFSKYFTEALVKEVSDFYIETKSKKSRENVRILERQTDSIRRELNGAITGVAVANDNTFMLNPSLNVRRAPSVRRQVDVQANTAILTELVKQTELAKVTLRKETPLIQVIDQPILPLKMEKFGKAKGIVLGGVLAGFLTVLVLIIRRVFKSFV
;
A
#
# COMPACT_ATOMS: atom_id res chain seq x y z
N MET A 1 -19.05 70.31 -43.31
CA MET A 1 -17.84 69.76 -42.73
C MET A 1 -18.12 68.28 -42.44
N ASN A 2 -17.68 67.43 -43.37
CA ASN A 2 -17.86 66.02 -43.29
C ASN A 2 -16.58 65.44 -42.71
N GLU A 3 -16.62 64.74 -41.60
CA GLU A 3 -15.59 63.88 -41.18
C GLU A 3 -16.13 62.43 -41.21
N ASN A 4 -15.78 61.78 -42.33
CA ASN A 4 -15.92 60.33 -42.46
C ASN A 4 -14.74 59.70 -41.69
N ASN A 5 -14.97 59.20 -40.49
CA ASN A 5 -14.08 58.24 -39.88
C ASN A 5 -14.43 56.83 -40.40
N ALA A 6 -13.67 56.42 -41.39
CA ALA A 6 -13.65 55.05 -41.85
C ALA A 6 -12.96 54.16 -40.78
N THR A 7 -13.73 53.51 -39.96
CA THR A 7 -13.25 52.38 -39.18
C THR A 7 -12.95 51.25 -40.17
N ASN A 8 -11.67 51.01 -40.42
CA ASN A 8 -11.20 49.75 -41.06
C ASN A 8 -11.54 48.60 -40.16
N ASN A 9 -12.72 48.02 -40.36
CA ASN A 9 -13.01 46.68 -39.83
C ASN A 9 -12.21 45.70 -40.74
N ASP A 10 -11.10 45.22 -40.24
CA ASP A 10 -10.40 44.02 -40.75
C ASP A 10 -11.24 42.77 -40.46
N GLU A 11 -12.50 42.76 -40.94
CA GLU A 11 -13.30 41.54 -41.01
C GLU A 11 -12.75 40.68 -42.16
N ILE A 12 -11.87 39.72 -41.80
CA ILE A 12 -11.38 38.73 -42.74
C ILE A 12 -12.58 37.98 -43.28
N SER A 13 -12.93 38.25 -44.54
CA SER A 13 -14.04 37.60 -45.23
C SER A 13 -13.91 36.10 -45.21
N LEU A 14 -14.97 35.37 -44.90
CA LEU A 14 -15.00 33.90 -44.91
C LEU A 14 -14.45 33.33 -46.24
N LYS A 15 -14.63 34.06 -47.34
CA LYS A 15 -14.13 33.73 -48.66
C LYS A 15 -12.61 33.83 -48.75
N GLU A 16 -12.00 34.85 -48.16
CA GLU A 16 -10.54 34.97 -48.06
C GLU A 16 -9.91 33.88 -47.20
N LEU A 17 -10.57 33.50 -46.10
CA LEU A 17 -10.12 32.36 -45.28
C LEU A 17 -10.11 31.07 -46.07
N ILE A 18 -11.14 30.82 -46.86
CA ILE A 18 -11.25 29.63 -47.72
C ILE A 18 -10.20 29.66 -48.85
N GLU A 19 -9.95 30.79 -49.47
CA GLU A 19 -8.94 30.94 -50.53
C GLU A 19 -7.51 30.74 -49.94
N LYS A 20 -7.18 31.34 -48.79
CA LYS A 20 -5.92 31.09 -48.08
C LYS A 20 -5.78 29.62 -47.67
N ALA A 21 -6.81 28.99 -47.14
CA ALA A 21 -6.77 27.57 -46.80
C ALA A 21 -6.52 26.69 -48.03
N LYS A 22 -7.12 26.99 -49.19
CA LYS A 22 -6.90 26.29 -50.45
C LYS A 22 -5.47 26.46 -50.96
N GLU A 23 -4.89 27.66 -50.85
CA GLU A 23 -3.49 27.88 -51.19
C GLU A 23 -2.51 27.11 -50.30
N TRP A 24 -2.80 27.06 -49.01
CA TRP A 24 -2.00 26.29 -48.05
C TRP A 24 -2.05 24.81 -48.35
N PHE A 25 -3.25 24.30 -48.64
CA PHE A 25 -3.45 22.91 -49.00
C PHE A 25 -2.74 22.53 -50.32
N SER A 26 -2.83 23.40 -51.35
CA SER A 26 -2.13 23.23 -52.63
C SER A 26 -0.60 23.22 -52.46
N TYR A 27 -0.07 24.09 -51.56
CA TYR A 27 1.34 24.10 -51.24
C TYR A 27 1.79 22.80 -50.58
N LEU A 28 1.03 22.30 -49.60
CA LEU A 28 1.34 21.04 -48.93
C LEU A 28 1.25 19.84 -49.90
N LEU A 29 0.23 19.81 -50.78
CA LEU A 29 0.14 18.81 -51.84
C LEU A 29 1.38 18.90 -52.82
N SER A 30 1.84 20.07 -53.19
CA SER A 30 3.05 20.24 -54.01
C SER A 30 4.31 19.66 -53.33
N ARG A 31 4.35 19.58 -51.99
CA ARG A 31 5.44 19.04 -51.20
C ARG A 31 5.17 17.64 -50.65
N TRP A 32 4.15 16.92 -51.13
CA TRP A 32 3.74 15.62 -50.62
C TRP A 32 4.88 14.60 -50.55
N LYS A 33 5.84 14.64 -51.53
CA LYS A 33 7.01 13.74 -51.56
C LYS A 33 7.88 13.89 -50.29
N ILE A 34 8.05 15.13 -49.82
CA ILE A 34 8.87 15.43 -48.61
C ILE A 34 8.13 14.93 -47.39
N ILE A 35 6.80 15.12 -47.31
CA ILE A 35 5.95 14.66 -46.19
C ILE A 35 5.96 13.14 -46.12
N VAL A 36 5.79 12.45 -47.27
CA VAL A 36 5.80 10.99 -47.35
C VAL A 36 7.17 10.43 -46.98
N LEU A 37 8.27 11.01 -47.52
CA LEU A 37 9.63 10.57 -47.18
C LEU A 37 9.91 10.71 -45.67
N ALA A 38 9.53 11.84 -45.08
CA ALA A 38 9.67 12.06 -43.65
C ALA A 38 8.79 11.08 -42.84
N GLY A 39 7.57 10.81 -43.31
CA GLY A 39 6.67 9.80 -42.71
C GLY A 39 7.29 8.40 -42.73
N ILE A 40 7.89 7.99 -43.85
CA ILE A 40 8.60 6.70 -43.95
C ILE A 40 9.80 6.65 -43.01
N MET A 41 10.61 7.71 -42.95
CA MET A 41 11.73 7.78 -42.00
C MET A 41 11.23 7.72 -40.55
N GLY A 42 10.18 8.46 -40.23
CA GLY A 42 9.56 8.41 -38.90
C GLY A 42 8.99 7.02 -38.56
N ALA A 43 8.36 6.36 -39.52
CA ALA A 43 7.88 4.99 -39.37
C ALA A 43 9.02 3.98 -39.12
N ALA A 44 10.15 4.14 -39.82
CA ALA A 44 11.35 3.33 -39.61
C ALA A 44 11.95 3.55 -38.21
N LEU A 45 12.03 4.80 -37.75
CA LEU A 45 12.47 5.13 -36.39
C LEU A 45 11.50 4.60 -35.32
N GLY A 46 10.21 4.72 -35.53
CA GLY A 46 9.18 4.17 -34.66
C GLY A 46 9.23 2.62 -34.58
N LEU A 47 9.53 1.97 -35.70
CA LEU A 47 9.76 0.53 -35.75
C LEU A 47 11.04 0.14 -34.96
N ALA A 48 12.15 0.85 -35.16
CA ALA A 48 13.40 0.65 -34.42
C ALA A 48 13.16 0.82 -32.90
N TYR A 49 12.43 1.84 -32.49
CA TYR A 49 12.05 2.04 -31.09
C TYR A 49 11.23 0.86 -30.53
N SER A 50 10.31 0.29 -31.32
CA SER A 50 9.52 -0.89 -30.91
C SER A 50 10.38 -2.14 -30.63
N PHE A 51 11.53 -2.29 -31.29
CA PHE A 51 12.48 -3.38 -31.02
C PHE A 51 13.33 -3.14 -29.75
N ILE A 52 13.66 -1.88 -29.47
CA ILE A 52 14.50 -1.51 -28.32
C ILE A 52 13.70 -1.57 -27.02
N LYS A 53 12.42 -1.23 -27.05
CA LYS A 53 11.57 -1.20 -25.86
C LYS A 53 11.31 -2.61 -25.34
N LYS A 54 11.78 -2.87 -24.09
CA LYS A 54 11.59 -4.15 -23.43
C LYS A 54 10.09 -4.42 -23.17
N PRO A 55 9.64 -5.69 -23.21
CA PRO A 55 8.29 -6.05 -22.79
C PRO A 55 8.09 -5.76 -21.31
N THR A 56 6.86 -5.47 -20.90
CA THR A 56 6.48 -5.33 -19.50
C THR A 56 5.53 -6.46 -19.11
N TYR A 57 5.74 -7.01 -17.93
CA TYR A 57 4.91 -8.05 -17.32
C TYR A 57 4.03 -7.45 -16.26
N THR A 58 2.77 -7.83 -16.27
CA THR A 58 1.77 -7.30 -15.34
C THR A 58 1.33 -8.40 -14.39
N ALA A 59 1.67 -8.24 -13.10
CA ALA A 59 1.15 -9.05 -12.02
C ALA A 59 -0.06 -8.34 -11.41
N THR A 60 -1.17 -9.07 -11.26
CA THR A 60 -2.40 -8.56 -10.65
C THR A 60 -2.77 -9.47 -9.50
N LEU A 61 -3.04 -8.88 -8.34
CA LEU A 61 -3.52 -9.54 -7.14
C LEU A 61 -4.79 -8.85 -6.67
N THR A 62 -5.81 -9.63 -6.37
CA THR A 62 -7.08 -9.14 -5.84
C THR A 62 -7.23 -9.65 -4.41
N TYR A 63 -7.59 -8.74 -3.50
CA TYR A 63 -7.84 -9.07 -2.10
C TYR A 63 -9.21 -8.56 -1.66
N ALA A 64 -9.82 -9.24 -0.69
CA ALA A 64 -10.97 -8.77 0.07
C ALA A 64 -10.56 -8.51 1.52
N LEU A 65 -11.09 -7.43 2.07
CA LEU A 65 -11.01 -7.14 3.50
C LEU A 65 -12.35 -7.53 4.12
N GLU A 66 -12.32 -8.50 5.02
CA GLU A 66 -13.48 -8.82 5.85
C GLU A 66 -13.51 -7.85 7.04
N ASP A 67 -14.37 -6.83 6.94
CA ASP A 67 -14.62 -5.88 8.03
C ASP A 67 -16.01 -6.20 8.60
N GLU A 68 -16.06 -6.69 9.83
CA GLU A 68 -17.30 -7.16 10.49
C GLU A 68 -18.40 -6.09 10.67
N LYS A 69 -18.27 -4.91 10.07
CA LYS A 69 -19.28 -3.85 10.19
C LYS A 69 -20.61 -4.15 9.48
N THR A 70 -20.74 -5.28 8.77
CA THR A 70 -21.95 -5.58 7.98
C THR A 70 -22.94 -6.55 8.68
N GLY A 71 -22.62 -7.01 9.88
CA GLY A 71 -23.49 -7.92 10.65
C GLY A 71 -24.37 -7.19 11.66
N GLY A 72 -25.52 -6.69 11.22
CA GLY A 72 -26.56 -6.21 12.12
C GLY A 72 -27.08 -7.32 13.04
N GLY A 73 -26.72 -7.29 14.32
CA GLY A 73 -27.23 -8.24 15.32
C GLY A 73 -26.71 -8.03 16.74
N LEU A 74 -25.66 -7.27 16.93
CA LEU A 74 -25.00 -7.14 18.24
C LEU A 74 -25.13 -5.75 18.90
N GLY A 75 -26.03 -4.87 18.46
CA GLY A 75 -26.27 -3.56 19.10
C GLY A 75 -26.59 -3.66 20.60
N GLY A 76 -27.19 -4.75 21.03
CA GLY A 76 -27.50 -5.02 22.45
C GLY A 76 -26.26 -5.39 23.29
N ALA A 77 -25.33 -6.17 22.75
CA ALA A 77 -24.10 -6.55 23.47
C ALA A 77 -23.06 -5.39 23.53
N LEU A 78 -23.03 -4.52 22.52
CA LEU A 78 -22.22 -3.30 22.52
C LEU A 78 -22.73 -2.25 23.50
N GLY A 79 -24.08 -2.17 23.72
CA GLY A 79 -24.69 -1.31 24.75
C GLY A 79 -24.30 -1.74 26.17
N LEU A 80 -24.11 -3.03 26.42
CA LEU A 80 -23.65 -3.51 27.70
C LEU A 80 -22.13 -3.27 27.90
N ALA A 81 -21.31 -3.38 26.85
CA ALA A 81 -19.89 -3.09 26.94
C ALA A 81 -19.60 -1.60 27.21
N SER A 82 -20.39 -0.69 26.67
CA SER A 82 -20.26 0.75 26.94
C SER A 82 -20.66 1.12 28.39
N SER A 83 -21.61 0.39 29.02
CA SER A 83 -21.97 0.60 30.43
C SER A 83 -20.86 0.20 31.40
N PHE A 84 -19.89 -0.60 30.97
CA PHE A 84 -18.69 -0.97 31.74
C PHE A 84 -17.45 -0.11 31.44
N GLY A 85 -17.65 1.05 30.79
CA GLY A 85 -16.55 1.98 30.51
C GLY A 85 -15.59 1.50 29.44
N LEU A 86 -15.90 0.40 28.75
CA LEU A 86 -15.22 0.02 27.52
C LEU A 86 -15.77 0.92 26.43
N ASP A 87 -15.05 1.98 26.13
CA ASP A 87 -15.32 2.82 24.96
C ASP A 87 -15.09 1.98 23.71
N VAL A 88 -16.10 1.21 23.35
CA VAL A 88 -16.22 0.53 22.06
C VAL A 88 -16.60 1.60 21.06
N GLY A 89 -15.65 2.58 20.93
CA GLY A 89 -15.83 3.77 20.14
C GLY A 89 -16.43 3.43 18.79
N ALA A 90 -17.59 3.99 18.55
CA ALA A 90 -18.20 4.16 17.25
C ALA A 90 -17.32 5.09 16.37
N SER A 91 -16.04 4.75 16.25
CA SER A 91 -15.07 5.44 15.43
C SER A 91 -15.02 4.75 14.05
N GLY A 92 -16.06 4.97 13.26
CA GLY A 92 -16.12 4.52 11.87
C GLY A 92 -15.15 5.25 10.93
N GLY A 93 -14.16 5.99 11.44
CA GLY A 93 -13.27 6.83 10.65
C GLY A 93 -11.81 6.88 11.13
N GLY A 94 -11.35 5.91 11.93
CA GLY A 94 -9.96 5.86 12.34
C GLY A 94 -8.99 5.67 11.17
N ALA A 95 -7.71 6.05 11.37
CA ALA A 95 -6.65 5.92 10.36
C ALA A 95 -6.54 4.50 9.75
N PHE A 96 -7.06 3.48 10.43
CA PHE A 96 -7.06 2.08 10.02
C PHE A 96 -8.43 1.59 9.50
N SER A 97 -9.18 2.46 8.82
CA SER A 97 -10.38 2.05 8.08
C SER A 97 -10.01 1.36 6.77
N ALA A 98 -10.93 0.55 6.22
CA ALA A 98 -10.74 -0.10 4.92
C ALA A 98 -10.40 0.87 3.78
N ALA A 99 -10.93 2.11 3.85
CA ALA A 99 -10.64 3.16 2.88
C ALA A 99 -9.17 3.59 2.89
N ASN A 100 -8.52 3.55 4.05
CA ASN A 100 -7.11 3.96 4.18
C ASN A 100 -6.13 2.82 3.91
N LEU A 101 -6.60 1.57 3.80
CA LEU A 101 -5.74 0.42 3.50
C LEU A 101 -5.01 0.61 2.16
N MET A 102 -5.66 1.25 1.18
CA MET A 102 -5.05 1.52 -0.12
C MET A 102 -3.83 2.45 -0.02
N GLU A 103 -3.85 3.42 0.90
CA GLU A 103 -2.73 4.33 1.14
C GLU A 103 -1.51 3.58 1.72
N PHE A 104 -1.76 2.53 2.51
CA PHE A 104 -0.66 1.70 3.03
C PHE A 104 0.08 0.95 1.94
N PHE A 105 -0.63 0.44 0.91
CA PHE A 105 0.00 -0.20 -0.24
C PHE A 105 0.88 0.75 -1.05
N GLN A 106 0.62 2.05 -0.99
CA GLN A 106 1.39 3.09 -1.68
C GLN A 106 2.40 3.77 -0.76
N SER A 107 2.37 3.48 0.55
CA SER A 107 3.29 4.11 1.49
C SER A 107 4.73 3.67 1.26
N ARG A 108 5.65 4.62 1.38
CA ARG A 108 7.08 4.37 1.21
C ARG A 108 7.58 3.27 2.13
N SER A 109 7.15 3.27 3.39
CA SER A 109 7.57 2.28 4.37
C SER A 109 7.18 0.86 3.99
N MET A 110 5.94 0.65 3.51
CA MET A 110 5.47 -0.69 3.12
C MET A 110 6.12 -1.17 1.83
N VAL A 111 6.25 -0.28 0.84
CA VAL A 111 6.94 -0.60 -0.42
C VAL A 111 8.42 -0.96 -0.17
N GLU A 112 9.11 -0.22 0.70
CA GLU A 112 10.50 -0.52 1.04
C GLU A 112 10.65 -1.81 1.83
N LYS A 113 9.73 -2.12 2.76
CA LYS A 113 9.71 -3.43 3.44
C LYS A 113 9.51 -4.57 2.43
N ALA A 114 8.55 -4.44 1.52
CA ALA A 114 8.34 -5.42 0.47
C ALA A 114 9.58 -5.58 -0.44
N LEU A 115 10.29 -4.50 -0.75
CA LEU A 115 11.54 -4.55 -1.53
C LEU A 115 12.66 -5.29 -0.80
N LEU A 116 12.67 -5.26 0.53
CA LEU A 116 13.67 -5.97 1.35
C LEU A 116 13.28 -7.43 1.62
N SER A 117 12.06 -7.85 1.30
CA SER A 117 11.62 -9.23 1.48
C SER A 117 12.49 -10.19 0.66
N SER A 118 12.72 -11.37 1.24
CA SER A 118 13.50 -12.45 0.68
C SER A 118 12.75 -13.20 -0.41
N VAL A 119 13.44 -13.51 -1.50
CA VAL A 119 12.96 -14.40 -2.57
C VAL A 119 14.03 -15.38 -2.96
N VAL A 120 13.66 -16.65 -3.11
CA VAL A 120 14.57 -17.71 -3.58
C VAL A 120 14.40 -17.89 -5.08
N ILE A 121 15.46 -17.62 -5.85
CA ILE A 121 15.50 -17.80 -7.30
C ILE A 121 16.71 -18.64 -7.67
N LYS A 122 16.49 -19.79 -8.30
CA LYS A 122 17.56 -20.73 -8.68
C LYS A 122 18.52 -21.03 -7.52
N ASP A 123 17.98 -21.41 -6.38
CA ASP A 123 18.69 -21.75 -5.13
C ASP A 123 19.53 -20.60 -4.53
N LYS A 124 19.28 -19.37 -4.94
CA LYS A 124 19.90 -18.18 -4.36
C LYS A 124 18.83 -17.31 -3.71
N GLU A 125 19.07 -16.97 -2.45
CA GLU A 125 18.24 -16.03 -1.71
C GLU A 125 18.70 -14.61 -1.98
N ILE A 126 17.81 -13.78 -2.52
CA ILE A 126 18.07 -12.36 -2.83
C ILE A 126 16.90 -11.51 -2.36
N SER A 127 17.15 -10.23 -2.08
CA SER A 127 16.07 -9.26 -1.84
C SER A 127 15.44 -8.81 -3.15
N LEU A 128 14.16 -8.41 -3.10
CA LEU A 128 13.49 -7.85 -4.27
C LEU A 128 14.13 -6.53 -4.73
N ALA A 129 14.71 -5.75 -3.80
CA ALA A 129 15.48 -4.55 -4.15
C ALA A 129 16.70 -4.90 -5.01
N GLU A 130 17.47 -5.91 -4.63
CA GLU A 130 18.63 -6.35 -5.40
C GLU A 130 18.22 -6.91 -6.77
N MET A 131 17.12 -7.66 -6.82
CA MET A 131 16.54 -8.13 -8.07
C MET A 131 16.18 -7.00 -9.02
N TYR A 132 15.57 -5.91 -8.51
CA TYR A 132 15.25 -4.70 -9.29
C TYR A 132 16.52 -4.00 -9.81
N ILE A 133 17.54 -3.86 -8.95
CA ILE A 133 18.83 -3.25 -9.29
C ILE A 133 19.53 -4.01 -10.41
N GLN A 134 19.55 -5.34 -10.32
CA GLN A 134 20.15 -6.21 -11.34
C GLN A 134 19.43 -6.08 -12.67
N GLU A 135 18.10 -6.08 -12.66
CA GLU A 135 17.30 -5.94 -13.85
C GLU A 135 17.54 -4.61 -14.57
N GLN A 136 17.59 -3.51 -13.83
CA GLN A 136 17.85 -2.18 -14.36
C GLN A 136 19.33 -1.95 -14.74
N LYS A 137 20.17 -2.97 -14.52
CA LYS A 137 21.62 -2.92 -14.75
C LYS A 137 22.30 -1.76 -14.03
N TRP A 138 21.78 -1.39 -12.85
CA TRP A 138 22.32 -0.28 -12.09
C TRP A 138 23.72 -0.57 -11.57
N ARG A 139 24.03 -1.82 -11.24
CA ARG A 139 25.40 -2.24 -10.85
C ARG A 139 26.46 -1.85 -11.91
N GLU A 140 26.12 -2.00 -13.18
CA GLU A 140 27.02 -1.62 -14.28
C GLU A 140 27.21 -0.09 -14.36
N LYS A 141 26.13 0.68 -14.18
CA LYS A 141 26.15 2.14 -14.18
C LYS A 141 26.88 2.73 -12.98
N TRP A 142 26.90 2.00 -11.86
CA TRP A 142 27.53 2.46 -10.61
C TRP A 142 29.02 2.12 -10.52
N LYS A 143 29.62 1.41 -11.49
CA LYS A 143 31.06 1.12 -11.51
C LYS A 143 31.92 2.39 -11.35
N ALA A 144 31.45 3.52 -11.91
CA ALA A 144 32.12 4.83 -11.79
C ALA A 144 31.79 5.57 -10.47
N LYS A 145 30.92 5.01 -9.58
CA LYS A 145 30.47 5.63 -8.33
C LYS A 145 30.68 4.66 -7.16
N PRO A 146 31.88 4.63 -6.55
CA PRO A 146 32.27 3.58 -5.57
C PRO A 146 31.33 3.48 -4.36
N LYS A 147 30.75 4.59 -3.91
CA LYS A 147 29.80 4.62 -2.78
C LYS A 147 28.51 3.86 -3.12
N LEU A 148 27.94 4.06 -4.31
CA LEU A 148 26.73 3.35 -4.75
C LEU A 148 27.02 1.88 -5.09
N ALA A 149 28.20 1.59 -5.63
CA ALA A 149 28.59 0.22 -5.99
C ALA A 149 28.71 -0.70 -4.77
N LYS A 150 29.05 -0.15 -3.60
CA LYS A 150 29.15 -0.92 -2.32
C LYS A 150 27.80 -1.14 -1.65
N ALA A 151 26.74 -0.41 -2.03
CA ALA A 151 25.42 -0.57 -1.44
C ALA A 151 24.90 -1.98 -1.75
N ASN A 152 24.57 -2.75 -0.74
CA ASN A 152 24.01 -4.11 -0.84
C ASN A 152 22.71 -4.19 -0.05
N PHE A 153 21.74 -4.93 -0.56
CA PHE A 153 20.44 -5.11 0.07
C PHE A 153 20.28 -6.58 0.44
N VAL A 154 20.71 -6.89 1.67
CA VAL A 154 20.54 -8.25 2.21
C VAL A 154 19.05 -8.51 2.42
N PRO A 155 18.57 -9.76 2.15
CA PRO A 155 17.21 -10.15 2.45
C PRO A 155 16.83 -9.88 3.91
N ASN A 156 15.63 -9.32 4.14
CA ASN A 156 15.08 -9.01 5.46
C ASN A 156 15.97 -8.11 6.34
N ALA A 157 16.84 -7.29 5.73
CA ALA A 157 17.72 -6.38 6.47
C ALA A 157 16.90 -5.33 7.24
N ASP A 158 17.40 -4.98 8.45
CA ASP A 158 16.82 -3.89 9.22
C ASP A 158 17.16 -2.54 8.58
N ARG A 159 16.12 -1.79 8.23
CA ARG A 159 16.25 -0.48 7.62
C ARG A 159 16.94 0.55 8.52
N THR A 160 16.89 0.38 9.83
CA THR A 160 17.51 1.32 10.79
C THR A 160 19.02 1.39 10.66
N GLU A 161 19.65 0.36 10.11
CA GLU A 161 21.09 0.26 9.90
C GLU A 161 21.56 0.77 8.52
N PHE A 162 20.65 1.29 7.69
CA PHE A 162 20.97 1.65 6.32
C PHE A 162 21.77 2.94 6.21
N SER A 163 22.73 2.93 5.29
CA SER A 163 23.49 4.11 4.89
C SER A 163 22.61 5.07 4.06
N ARG A 164 23.01 6.34 3.98
CA ARG A 164 22.35 7.34 3.13
C ARG A 164 22.27 6.92 1.66
N GLU A 165 23.28 6.21 1.18
CA GLU A 165 23.32 5.68 -0.18
C GLU A 165 22.25 4.61 -0.41
N GLN A 166 22.08 3.70 0.56
CA GLN A 166 21.02 2.67 0.51
C GLN A 166 19.63 3.30 0.56
N ASP A 167 19.40 4.27 1.45
CA ASP A 167 18.13 5.00 1.53
C ASP A 167 17.82 5.78 0.23
N SER A 168 18.83 6.39 -0.37
CA SER A 168 18.68 7.08 -1.65
C SER A 168 18.29 6.11 -2.78
N ILE A 169 18.90 4.93 -2.83
CA ILE A 169 18.60 3.91 -3.84
C ILE A 169 17.17 3.40 -3.67
N LEU A 170 16.76 3.05 -2.45
CA LEU A 170 15.38 2.62 -2.17
C LEU A 170 14.37 3.72 -2.52
N GLY A 171 14.68 4.98 -2.21
CA GLY A 171 13.84 6.12 -2.57
C GLY A 171 13.66 6.28 -4.09
N VAL A 172 14.71 6.02 -4.87
CA VAL A 172 14.62 6.03 -6.34
C VAL A 172 13.78 4.85 -6.85
N ILE A 173 13.97 3.64 -6.30
CA ILE A 173 13.15 2.47 -6.65
C ILE A 173 11.68 2.76 -6.35
N TYR A 174 11.38 3.24 -5.13
CA TYR A 174 10.04 3.64 -4.73
C TYR A 174 9.41 4.64 -5.72
N THR A 175 10.12 5.71 -6.04
CA THR A 175 9.63 6.73 -6.97
C THR A 175 9.32 6.16 -8.36
N ASN A 176 10.16 5.25 -8.86
CA ASN A 176 9.94 4.60 -10.15
C ASN A 176 8.72 3.67 -10.11
N LEU A 177 8.55 2.90 -9.03
CA LEU A 177 7.39 2.05 -8.83
C LEU A 177 6.09 2.87 -8.76
N MET A 178 6.08 3.97 -8.02
CA MET A 178 4.91 4.84 -7.90
C MET A 178 4.55 5.54 -9.21
N LYS A 179 5.52 5.86 -10.07
CA LYS A 179 5.25 6.52 -11.37
C LYS A 179 4.59 5.59 -12.39
N SER A 180 4.98 4.33 -12.45
CA SER A 180 4.55 3.44 -13.55
C SER A 180 4.55 1.95 -13.20
N GLY A 181 5.11 1.56 -12.06
CA GLY A 181 5.29 0.16 -11.67
C GLY A 181 4.19 -0.37 -10.77
N LEU A 182 3.61 0.44 -9.89
CA LEU A 182 2.60 0.05 -8.92
C LEU A 182 1.30 0.83 -9.12
N THR A 183 0.19 0.12 -9.18
CA THR A 183 -1.15 0.72 -9.24
C THR A 183 -2.04 -0.02 -8.25
N VAL A 184 -2.70 0.72 -7.37
CA VAL A 184 -3.65 0.19 -6.40
C VAL A 184 -5.02 0.81 -6.67
N VAL A 185 -6.03 -0.02 -6.90
CA VAL A 185 -7.37 0.43 -7.28
C VAL A 185 -8.41 -0.35 -6.50
N GLN A 186 -9.42 0.35 -6.00
CA GLN A 186 -10.66 -0.23 -5.50
C GLN A 186 -11.75 0.00 -6.53
N LYS A 187 -12.29 -1.06 -7.11
CA LYS A 187 -13.28 -0.97 -8.19
C LYS A 187 -14.59 -0.32 -7.75
N ASP A 188 -15.00 -0.58 -6.52
CA ASP A 188 -16.21 -0.01 -5.94
C ASP A 188 -15.93 0.38 -4.48
N LYS A 189 -16.21 1.64 -4.13
CA LYS A 189 -16.05 2.15 -2.75
C LYS A 189 -16.98 1.47 -1.74
N LYS A 190 -18.01 0.79 -2.21
CA LYS A 190 -18.99 0.06 -1.37
C LYS A 190 -18.54 -1.37 -1.04
N VAL A 191 -17.59 -1.92 -1.79
CA VAL A 191 -17.10 -3.28 -1.62
C VAL A 191 -15.65 -3.22 -1.18
N ALA A 192 -15.33 -3.89 -0.09
CA ALA A 192 -13.97 -3.93 0.47
C ALA A 192 -13.04 -4.84 -0.35
N ILE A 193 -13.11 -4.76 -1.71
CA ILE A 193 -12.26 -5.51 -2.63
C ILE A 193 -11.31 -4.54 -3.32
N GLY A 194 -10.02 -4.79 -3.16
CA GLY A 194 -8.96 -4.03 -3.82
C GLY A 194 -8.17 -4.87 -4.81
N THR A 195 -7.61 -4.21 -5.80
CA THR A 195 -6.74 -4.82 -6.81
C THR A 195 -5.40 -4.10 -6.83
N ILE A 196 -4.32 -4.85 -6.69
CA ILE A 196 -2.95 -4.37 -6.77
C ILE A 196 -2.37 -4.88 -8.07
N THR A 197 -1.79 -3.99 -8.84
CA THR A 197 -1.16 -4.30 -10.12
C THR A 197 0.26 -3.80 -10.12
N THR A 198 1.22 -4.72 -10.30
CA THR A 198 2.63 -4.39 -10.47
C THR A 198 3.07 -4.63 -11.90
N ARG A 199 3.75 -3.65 -12.49
CA ARG A 199 4.32 -3.71 -13.84
C ARG A 199 5.82 -3.56 -13.78
N SER A 200 6.54 -4.53 -14.34
CA SER A 200 8.01 -4.50 -14.48
C SER A 200 8.43 -5.19 -15.76
N THR A 201 9.68 -4.98 -16.16
CA THR A 201 10.29 -5.71 -17.28
C THR A 201 10.77 -7.10 -16.87
N ASN A 202 10.75 -7.42 -15.56
CA ASN A 202 11.03 -8.74 -15.01
C ASN A 202 9.74 -9.39 -14.48
N GLU A 203 9.41 -10.54 -15.04
CA GLU A 203 8.20 -11.30 -14.71
C GLU A 203 8.18 -11.74 -13.25
N LEU A 204 9.29 -12.32 -12.77
CA LEU A 204 9.41 -12.82 -11.41
C LEU A 204 9.35 -11.67 -10.39
N PHE A 205 10.00 -10.54 -10.71
CA PHE A 205 9.91 -9.35 -9.86
C PHE A 205 8.46 -8.88 -9.73
N SER A 206 7.73 -8.76 -10.85
CA SER A 206 6.32 -8.34 -10.81
C SER A 206 5.49 -9.22 -9.90
N LYS A 207 5.65 -10.56 -10.02
CA LYS A 207 4.93 -11.52 -9.19
C LYS A 207 5.29 -11.37 -7.71
N TYR A 208 6.54 -11.58 -7.39
CA TYR A 208 7.00 -11.67 -6.00
C TYR A 208 6.87 -10.35 -5.24
N PHE A 209 7.09 -9.21 -5.93
CA PHE A 209 6.89 -7.92 -5.29
C PHE A 209 5.42 -7.66 -4.95
N THR A 210 4.48 -8.06 -5.84
CA THR A 210 3.04 -7.93 -5.55
C THR A 210 2.65 -8.79 -4.34
N GLU A 211 3.10 -10.04 -4.29
CA GLU A 211 2.83 -10.96 -3.19
C GLU A 211 3.44 -10.46 -1.87
N ALA A 212 4.71 -10.03 -1.90
CA ALA A 212 5.40 -9.49 -0.73
C ALA A 212 4.73 -8.21 -0.21
N LEU A 213 4.34 -7.29 -1.10
CA LEU A 213 3.67 -6.06 -0.70
C LEU A 213 2.34 -6.33 -0.02
N VAL A 214 1.55 -7.27 -0.55
CA VAL A 214 0.27 -7.65 0.07
C VAL A 214 0.51 -8.26 1.43
N LYS A 215 1.49 -9.14 1.56
CA LYS A 215 1.83 -9.76 2.84
C LYS A 215 2.26 -8.71 3.88
N GLU A 216 3.21 -7.84 3.55
CA GLU A 216 3.72 -6.82 4.48
C GLU A 216 2.63 -5.84 4.94
N VAL A 217 1.77 -5.41 4.01
CA VAL A 217 0.65 -4.51 4.36
C VAL A 217 -0.40 -5.23 5.18
N SER A 218 -0.70 -6.48 4.86
CA SER A 218 -1.66 -7.31 5.62
C SER A 218 -1.18 -7.53 7.05
N ASP A 219 0.07 -7.94 7.22
CA ASP A 219 0.67 -8.16 8.52
C ASP A 219 0.68 -6.89 9.37
N PHE A 220 1.09 -5.77 8.77
CA PHE A 220 1.08 -4.46 9.43
C PHE A 220 -0.33 -4.02 9.84
N TYR A 221 -1.31 -4.19 8.95
CA TYR A 221 -2.70 -3.80 9.21
C TYR A 221 -3.31 -4.62 10.35
N ILE A 222 -3.14 -5.95 10.31
CA ILE A 222 -3.62 -6.87 11.35
C ILE A 222 -2.97 -6.55 12.69
N GLU A 223 -1.63 -6.42 12.72
CA GLU A 223 -0.89 -6.10 13.93
C GLU A 223 -1.36 -4.79 14.57
N THR A 224 -1.46 -3.73 13.75
CA THR A 224 -1.80 -2.40 14.24
C THR A 224 -3.25 -2.32 14.73
N LYS A 225 -4.20 -2.90 13.99
CA LYS A 225 -5.62 -2.89 14.34
C LYS A 225 -5.89 -3.70 15.62
N SER A 226 -5.22 -4.84 15.79
CA SER A 226 -5.40 -5.71 16.96
C SER A 226 -4.53 -5.34 18.17
N LYS A 227 -3.58 -4.40 18.02
CA LYS A 227 -2.59 -4.07 19.06
C LYS A 227 -3.22 -3.66 20.40
N LYS A 228 -4.21 -2.76 20.38
CA LYS A 228 -4.88 -2.26 21.58
C LYS A 228 -5.62 -3.39 22.31
N SER A 229 -6.36 -4.20 21.58
CA SER A 229 -7.13 -5.30 22.15
C SER A 229 -6.25 -6.42 22.65
N ARG A 230 -5.14 -6.71 21.98
CA ARG A 230 -4.12 -7.66 22.44
C ARG A 230 -3.46 -7.21 23.74
N GLU A 231 -3.12 -5.92 23.86
CA GLU A 231 -2.55 -5.39 25.08
C GLU A 231 -3.56 -5.41 26.23
N ASN A 232 -4.84 -5.12 25.97
CA ASN A 232 -5.90 -5.21 26.97
C ASN A 232 -6.05 -6.66 27.49
N VAL A 233 -6.10 -7.66 26.62
CA VAL A 233 -6.09 -9.07 27.02
C VAL A 233 -4.87 -9.39 27.89
N ARG A 234 -3.69 -8.96 27.50
CA ARG A 234 -2.45 -9.19 28.25
C ARG A 234 -2.47 -8.57 29.66
N ILE A 235 -3.06 -7.38 29.79
CA ILE A 235 -3.23 -6.73 31.12
C ILE A 235 -4.18 -7.52 31.98
N LEU A 236 -5.35 -7.90 31.46
CA LEU A 236 -6.35 -8.67 32.19
C LEU A 236 -5.84 -10.06 32.59
N GLU A 237 -5.08 -10.74 31.76
CA GLU A 237 -4.45 -12.02 32.09
C GLU A 237 -3.47 -11.89 33.25
N ARG A 238 -2.61 -10.84 33.23
CA ARG A 238 -1.68 -10.59 34.35
C ARG A 238 -2.41 -10.27 35.65
N GLN A 239 -3.49 -9.48 35.58
CA GLN A 239 -4.31 -9.17 36.77
C GLN A 239 -4.97 -10.43 37.32
N THR A 240 -5.53 -11.27 36.44
CA THR A 240 -6.15 -12.56 36.79
C THR A 240 -5.13 -13.47 37.50
N ASP A 241 -3.92 -13.58 36.98
CA ASP A 241 -2.87 -14.41 37.58
C ASP A 241 -2.36 -13.83 38.90
N SER A 242 -2.34 -12.50 39.06
CA SER A 242 -2.00 -11.88 40.34
C SER A 242 -3.02 -12.20 41.43
N ILE A 243 -4.31 -11.95 41.14
CA ILE A 243 -5.39 -12.23 42.09
C ILE A 243 -5.51 -13.73 42.41
N ARG A 244 -5.24 -14.60 41.42
CA ARG A 244 -5.19 -16.07 41.69
C ARG A 244 -4.10 -16.43 42.69
N ARG A 245 -2.92 -15.81 42.62
CA ARG A 245 -1.85 -16.02 43.60
C ARG A 245 -2.21 -15.47 44.96
N GLU A 246 -2.85 -14.30 45.00
CA GLU A 246 -3.31 -13.70 46.27
C GLU A 246 -4.40 -14.54 46.94
N LEU A 247 -5.36 -15.07 46.13
CA LEU A 247 -6.41 -15.98 46.59
C LEU A 247 -5.79 -17.25 47.20
N ASN A 248 -4.85 -17.87 46.50
CA ASN A 248 -4.17 -19.07 47.01
C ASN A 248 -3.43 -18.78 48.31
N GLY A 249 -2.77 -17.61 48.40
CA GLY A 249 -2.11 -17.14 49.63
C GLY A 249 -3.09 -16.89 50.77
N ALA A 250 -4.26 -16.30 50.48
CA ALA A 250 -5.30 -16.07 51.46
C ALA A 250 -5.90 -17.41 51.97
N ILE A 251 -6.16 -18.36 51.08
CA ILE A 251 -6.67 -19.73 51.44
C ILE A 251 -5.65 -20.42 52.36
N THR A 252 -4.38 -20.44 51.99
CA THR A 252 -3.31 -20.98 52.86
C THR A 252 -3.24 -20.25 54.17
N GLY A 253 -3.37 -18.91 54.16
CA GLY A 253 -3.36 -18.09 55.36
C GLY A 253 -4.54 -18.38 56.30
N VAL A 254 -5.74 -18.72 55.79
CA VAL A 254 -6.90 -19.20 56.60
C VAL A 254 -6.57 -20.53 57.25
N ALA A 255 -5.97 -21.48 56.52
CA ALA A 255 -5.60 -22.78 57.07
C ALA A 255 -4.61 -22.64 58.20
N VAL A 256 -3.52 -21.88 58.01
CA VAL A 256 -2.51 -21.61 59.04
C VAL A 256 -3.09 -20.88 60.26
N ALA A 257 -3.97 -19.88 60.04
CA ALA A 257 -4.62 -19.16 61.15
C ALA A 257 -5.57 -20.06 61.93
N ASN A 258 -6.27 -20.98 61.29
CA ASN A 258 -7.14 -21.96 61.95
C ASN A 258 -6.33 -22.98 62.73
N ASP A 259 -5.23 -23.52 62.22
CA ASP A 259 -4.35 -24.44 62.92
C ASP A 259 -3.78 -23.79 64.19
N ASN A 260 -3.37 -22.52 64.14
CA ASN A 260 -2.85 -21.76 65.27
C ASN A 260 -3.94 -21.45 66.32
N THR A 261 -5.20 -21.58 65.97
CA THR A 261 -6.32 -21.31 66.90
C THR A 261 -7.04 -22.56 67.36
N PHE A 262 -6.61 -23.76 66.90
CA PHE A 262 -7.13 -25.04 67.35
C PHE A 262 -6.86 -25.24 68.85
N MET A 263 -7.81 -25.59 69.63
CA MET A 263 -7.79 -25.72 71.08
C MET A 263 -7.72 -24.41 71.89
N LEU A 264 -7.92 -23.24 71.33
CA LEU A 264 -8.03 -22.00 72.08
C LEU A 264 -9.43 -21.81 72.73
N ASN A 265 -9.45 -21.21 73.93
CA ASN A 265 -10.69 -20.85 74.59
C ASN A 265 -11.59 -20.02 73.67
N PRO A 266 -12.87 -20.41 73.44
CA PRO A 266 -13.82 -19.71 72.56
C PRO A 266 -14.01 -18.22 72.91
N SER A 267 -13.73 -17.79 74.13
CA SER A 267 -13.89 -16.41 74.58
C SER A 267 -12.75 -15.48 74.10
N LEU A 268 -11.68 -16.00 73.48
CA LEU A 268 -10.54 -15.22 72.99
C LEU A 268 -10.72 -14.76 71.53
N ASN A 269 -11.72 -13.89 71.30
CA ASN A 269 -12.06 -13.39 69.96
C ASN A 269 -10.91 -12.67 69.24
N VAL A 270 -10.02 -12.00 69.98
CA VAL A 270 -8.84 -11.27 69.42
C VAL A 270 -7.91 -12.22 68.67
N ARG A 271 -7.72 -13.45 69.16
CA ARG A 271 -6.85 -14.45 68.51
C ARG A 271 -7.46 -15.08 67.25
N ARG A 272 -8.79 -14.97 67.10
CA ARG A 272 -9.52 -15.42 65.89
C ARG A 272 -9.60 -14.37 64.79
N ALA A 273 -9.32 -13.08 65.12
CA ALA A 273 -9.39 -11.98 64.19
C ALA A 273 -8.50 -12.19 62.90
N PRO A 274 -7.30 -12.79 62.95
CA PRO A 274 -6.50 -13.06 61.77
C PRO A 274 -7.20 -14.04 60.80
N SER A 275 -7.85 -15.11 61.29
CA SER A 275 -8.60 -16.08 60.50
C SER A 275 -9.80 -15.43 59.80
N VAL A 276 -10.58 -14.61 60.52
CA VAL A 276 -11.72 -13.87 59.97
C VAL A 276 -11.27 -12.89 58.88
N ARG A 277 -10.20 -12.14 59.10
CA ARG A 277 -9.64 -11.25 58.07
C ARG A 277 -9.26 -12.02 56.80
N ARG A 278 -8.55 -13.15 56.94
CA ARG A 278 -8.16 -13.98 55.81
C ARG A 278 -9.37 -14.57 55.07
N GLN A 279 -10.46 -14.89 55.79
CA GLN A 279 -11.74 -15.33 55.17
C GLN A 279 -12.36 -14.22 54.34
N VAL A 280 -12.31 -12.95 54.79
CA VAL A 280 -12.77 -11.79 54.00
C VAL A 280 -11.91 -11.62 52.76
N ASP A 281 -10.58 -11.77 52.89
CA ASP A 281 -9.64 -11.71 51.73
C ASP A 281 -9.95 -12.80 50.70
N VAL A 282 -10.28 -14.05 51.15
CA VAL A 282 -10.68 -15.14 50.24
C VAL A 282 -11.97 -14.79 49.49
N GLN A 283 -13.00 -14.28 50.21
CA GLN A 283 -14.26 -13.91 49.57
C GLN A 283 -14.08 -12.76 48.58
N ALA A 284 -13.32 -11.71 48.97
CA ALA A 284 -13.04 -10.58 48.10
C ALA A 284 -12.24 -11.00 46.86
N ASN A 285 -11.14 -11.76 47.03
CA ASN A 285 -10.34 -12.23 45.92
C ASN A 285 -11.08 -13.21 45.01
N THR A 286 -12.00 -14.03 45.54
CA THR A 286 -12.86 -14.91 44.74
C THR A 286 -13.81 -14.11 43.86
N ALA A 287 -14.46 -13.07 44.41
CA ALA A 287 -15.35 -12.19 43.66
C ALA A 287 -14.57 -11.43 42.53
N ILE A 288 -13.41 -10.87 42.88
CA ILE A 288 -12.55 -10.17 41.94
C ILE A 288 -12.07 -11.15 40.84
N LEU A 289 -11.60 -12.34 41.21
CA LEU A 289 -11.14 -13.35 40.24
C LEU A 289 -12.23 -13.74 39.26
N THR A 290 -13.47 -13.96 39.76
CA THR A 290 -14.61 -14.29 38.91
C THR A 290 -14.89 -13.20 37.87
N GLU A 291 -14.87 -11.94 38.30
CA GLU A 291 -15.11 -10.83 37.40
C GLU A 291 -13.96 -10.65 36.39
N LEU A 292 -12.68 -10.76 36.84
CA LEU A 292 -11.52 -10.68 35.94
C LEU A 292 -11.49 -11.79 34.90
N VAL A 293 -11.86 -13.03 35.27
CA VAL A 293 -11.96 -14.14 34.33
C VAL A 293 -13.02 -13.84 33.26
N LYS A 294 -14.21 -13.36 33.69
CA LYS A 294 -15.27 -12.95 32.77
C LYS A 294 -14.81 -11.84 31.81
N GLN A 295 -14.17 -10.79 32.35
CA GLN A 295 -13.65 -9.68 31.54
C GLN A 295 -12.55 -10.15 30.57
N THR A 296 -11.68 -11.06 31.00
CA THR A 296 -10.63 -11.65 30.16
C THR A 296 -11.22 -12.39 28.97
N GLU A 297 -12.25 -13.22 29.19
CA GLU A 297 -12.92 -13.95 28.11
C GLU A 297 -13.67 -13.00 27.15
N LEU A 298 -14.33 -11.97 27.66
CA LEU A 298 -14.94 -10.92 26.82
C LEU A 298 -13.88 -10.18 25.99
N ALA A 299 -12.74 -9.82 26.58
CA ALA A 299 -11.65 -9.18 25.87
C ALA A 299 -11.05 -10.07 24.78
N LYS A 300 -10.93 -11.40 25.01
CA LYS A 300 -10.51 -12.37 23.99
C LYS A 300 -11.48 -12.45 22.83
N VAL A 301 -12.79 -12.43 23.12
CA VAL A 301 -13.82 -12.38 22.08
C VAL A 301 -13.69 -11.09 21.25
N THR A 302 -13.49 -9.94 21.92
CA THR A 302 -13.28 -8.65 21.26
C THR A 302 -12.03 -8.68 20.39
N LEU A 303 -10.91 -9.22 20.89
CA LEU A 303 -9.67 -9.37 20.12
C LEU A 303 -9.89 -10.20 18.83
N ARG A 304 -10.61 -11.32 18.91
CA ARG A 304 -10.94 -12.13 17.73
C ARG A 304 -11.75 -11.34 16.71
N LYS A 305 -12.72 -10.55 17.15
CA LYS A 305 -13.55 -9.70 16.29
C LYS A 305 -12.77 -8.53 15.67
N GLU A 306 -11.86 -7.93 16.42
CA GLU A 306 -11.05 -6.80 15.93
C GLU A 306 -9.85 -7.24 15.08
N THR A 307 -9.58 -8.54 14.99
CA THR A 307 -8.52 -9.05 14.10
C THR A 307 -9.09 -9.21 12.69
N PRO A 308 -8.84 -8.26 11.79
CA PRO A 308 -9.40 -8.32 10.43
C PRO A 308 -8.78 -9.45 9.64
N LEU A 309 -9.55 -10.03 8.73
CA LEU A 309 -9.07 -11.00 7.78
C LEU A 309 -8.88 -10.32 6.41
N ILE A 310 -7.63 -10.29 5.93
CA ILE A 310 -7.34 -9.91 4.54
C ILE A 310 -7.22 -11.21 3.74
N GLN A 311 -8.23 -11.49 2.93
CA GLN A 311 -8.27 -12.69 2.11
C GLN A 311 -7.82 -12.37 0.70
N VAL A 312 -6.80 -13.08 0.24
CA VAL A 312 -6.37 -13.02 -1.17
C VAL A 312 -7.35 -13.84 -2.01
N ILE A 313 -7.99 -13.18 -2.98
CA ILE A 313 -8.95 -13.79 -3.90
C ILE A 313 -8.22 -14.35 -5.11
N ASP A 314 -7.41 -13.50 -5.78
CA ASP A 314 -6.64 -13.87 -6.95
C ASP A 314 -5.17 -13.56 -6.74
N GLN A 315 -4.32 -14.52 -7.10
CA GLN A 315 -2.86 -14.38 -7.06
C GLN A 315 -2.28 -14.34 -8.48
N PRO A 316 -1.15 -13.64 -8.68
CA PRO A 316 -0.47 -13.64 -9.98
C PRO A 316 0.12 -15.03 -10.28
N ILE A 317 -0.37 -15.70 -11.32
CA ILE A 317 0.06 -17.02 -11.77
C ILE A 317 0.97 -16.85 -13.00
N LEU A 318 2.09 -17.58 -13.02
CA LEU A 318 3.00 -17.62 -14.17
C LEU A 318 2.45 -18.54 -15.27
N PRO A 319 2.60 -18.17 -16.55
CA PRO A 319 3.23 -16.97 -17.08
C PRO A 319 2.32 -15.73 -16.96
N LEU A 320 2.92 -14.57 -16.59
CA LEU A 320 2.20 -13.33 -16.47
C LEU A 320 1.82 -12.73 -17.84
N LYS A 321 0.78 -11.91 -17.86
CA LYS A 321 0.41 -11.13 -19.03
C LYS A 321 1.55 -10.23 -19.47
N MET A 322 2.06 -10.47 -20.67
CA MET A 322 3.14 -9.70 -21.28
C MET A 322 2.57 -8.66 -22.24
N GLU A 323 2.94 -7.39 -22.01
CA GLU A 323 2.59 -6.29 -22.90
C GLU A 323 3.86 -5.81 -23.63
N LYS A 324 3.84 -5.94 -24.97
CA LYS A 324 4.88 -5.40 -25.85
C LYS A 324 4.36 -4.17 -26.55
N PHE A 325 5.24 -3.19 -26.74
CA PHE A 325 4.93 -2.08 -27.65
C PHE A 325 4.86 -2.63 -29.06
N GLY A 326 3.65 -2.72 -29.62
CA GLY A 326 3.41 -3.36 -30.92
C GLY A 326 4.16 -2.67 -32.05
N LYS A 327 4.75 -3.46 -32.96
CA LYS A 327 5.47 -2.96 -34.15
C LYS A 327 4.58 -2.03 -34.99
N ALA A 328 3.32 -2.41 -35.20
CA ALA A 328 2.36 -1.58 -35.92
C ALA A 328 2.10 -0.24 -35.23
N LYS A 329 1.98 -0.22 -33.89
CA LYS A 329 1.84 1.04 -33.11
C LYS A 329 3.08 1.94 -33.29
N GLY A 330 4.27 1.35 -33.31
CA GLY A 330 5.51 2.10 -33.54
C GLY A 330 5.56 2.75 -34.90
N ILE A 331 5.24 2.01 -35.96
CA ILE A 331 5.19 2.49 -37.35
C ILE A 331 4.18 3.64 -37.49
N VAL A 332 2.95 3.44 -37.02
CA VAL A 332 1.88 4.45 -37.14
C VAL A 332 2.23 5.70 -36.35
N LEU A 333 2.61 5.59 -35.08
CA LEU A 333 2.96 6.75 -34.24
C LEU A 333 4.17 7.48 -34.79
N GLY A 334 5.23 6.76 -35.19
CA GLY A 334 6.42 7.35 -35.74
C GLY A 334 6.15 8.07 -37.07
N GLY A 335 5.40 7.45 -37.97
CA GLY A 335 5.03 8.03 -39.27
C GLY A 335 4.14 9.26 -39.14
N VAL A 336 3.08 9.19 -38.32
CA VAL A 336 2.17 10.33 -38.10
C VAL A 336 2.89 11.49 -37.44
N LEU A 337 3.70 11.24 -36.42
CA LEU A 337 4.42 12.28 -35.67
C LEU A 337 5.46 12.98 -36.56
N ALA A 338 6.23 12.21 -37.36
CA ALA A 338 7.18 12.77 -38.29
C ALA A 338 6.49 13.54 -39.45
N GLY A 339 5.40 13.01 -39.97
CA GLY A 339 4.58 13.71 -40.99
C GLY A 339 4.03 15.03 -40.46
N PHE A 340 3.46 15.03 -39.25
CA PHE A 340 2.95 16.24 -38.59
C PHE A 340 4.05 17.29 -38.39
N LEU A 341 5.21 16.90 -37.83
CA LEU A 341 6.33 17.79 -37.64
C LEU A 341 6.83 18.38 -38.97
N THR A 342 6.88 17.57 -40.01
CA THR A 342 7.29 18.05 -41.35
C THR A 342 6.32 19.08 -41.90
N VAL A 343 4.99 18.83 -41.79
CA VAL A 343 3.97 19.79 -42.17
C VAL A 343 4.13 21.10 -41.39
N LEU A 344 4.36 21.03 -40.08
CA LEU A 344 4.55 22.19 -39.21
C LEU A 344 5.79 23.01 -39.65
N VAL A 345 6.90 22.34 -39.92
CA VAL A 345 8.16 23.00 -40.43
C VAL A 345 7.91 23.65 -41.79
N LEU A 346 7.19 23.00 -42.70
CA LEU A 346 6.86 23.57 -44.02
C LEU A 346 5.99 24.84 -43.91
N ILE A 347 5.02 24.81 -43.01
CA ILE A 347 4.15 25.96 -42.71
C ILE A 347 4.99 27.12 -42.15
N ILE A 348 5.81 26.88 -41.13
CA ILE A 348 6.69 27.90 -40.53
C ILE A 348 7.62 28.49 -41.60
N ARG A 349 8.27 27.65 -42.40
CA ARG A 349 9.17 28.09 -43.47
C ARG A 349 8.46 28.95 -44.50
N ARG A 350 7.20 28.68 -44.85
CA ARG A 350 6.40 29.47 -45.78
C ARG A 350 6.05 30.84 -45.19
N VAL A 351 5.65 30.86 -43.93
CA VAL A 351 5.35 32.10 -43.19
C VAL A 351 6.55 32.99 -43.15
N PHE A 352 7.71 32.48 -42.74
CA PHE A 352 8.95 33.28 -42.73
C PHE A 352 9.35 33.79 -44.13
N LYS A 353 9.11 33.02 -45.18
CA LYS A 353 9.39 33.44 -46.56
C LYS A 353 8.42 34.49 -47.11
N SER A 354 7.25 34.64 -46.46
CA SER A 354 6.27 35.68 -46.78
C SER A 354 6.54 37.02 -46.08
N PHE A 355 7.41 37.02 -45.06
CA PHE A 355 7.80 38.22 -44.32
C PHE A 355 9.17 38.79 -44.75
N VAL A 356 9.92 38.08 -45.59
CA VAL A 356 11.15 38.54 -46.26
C VAL A 356 10.91 38.73 -47.73
#